data_e50c18e111ae4e98516aed06d87bf6ea
#
_entry.id   e50c18e111ae4e98516aed06d87bf6ea
#
_cell.length_a   1.000
_cell.length_b   1.000
_cell.length_c   1.000
_cell.angle_alpha   90.00
_cell.angle_beta   90.00
_cell.angle_gamma   90.00
#
_symmetry.space_group_name_H-M   'P 1'
#
loop_
_entity.id
_entity.type
_entity.pdbx_description
1 polymer ?
#
loop_
_entity_poly.entity_id
_entity_poly.type
_entity_poly.pdbx_seq_one_letter_code
_entity_poly.pdbx_strand_id
1 'polypeptide(L)'
;MRRILHVLLVFSALPAAAGAQTLPQRIAALGSGTVHLTFAARPGVCGDGLHSIRVVEGNEEWQEDCEPQQVRVALQVHDRRVTEVRSYVGGRWRPGVSATDLGTVRPQDAAAYFISLAERGGDISGDPLLPATLADSSTIWPALLRLARTPAVPLATRRTAVFWLGQAAGAAAARSLDSIAGDSAGDREVRKQAVFALSQRSGNEGVPALLRVARSNPDPELRKTALFWLGQSEDPRALALFEEILR
;
A
#
# COMPACT_ATOMS: atom_id res chain seq x y z
N MET A 1 -37.55 32.92 -63.72
CA MET A 1 -37.51 31.59 -63.06
C MET A 1 -36.22 31.44 -62.28
N ARG A 2 -36.25 31.70 -60.92
CA ARG A 2 -35.11 31.57 -60.02
C ARG A 2 -35.24 30.24 -59.32
N ARG A 3 -34.32 29.29 -59.52
CA ARG A 3 -34.24 28.01 -58.81
C ARG A 3 -33.46 28.23 -57.49
N ILE A 4 -34.13 28.05 -56.39
CA ILE A 4 -33.53 28.08 -55.06
C ILE A 4 -32.98 26.67 -54.76
N LEU A 5 -31.67 26.54 -54.67
CA LEU A 5 -30.98 25.30 -54.33
C LEU A 5 -30.95 25.17 -52.78
N HIS A 6 -31.72 24.23 -52.23
CA HIS A 6 -31.66 23.91 -50.80
C HIS A 6 -30.49 22.96 -50.57
N VAL A 7 -29.46 23.46 -49.87
CA VAL A 7 -28.35 22.65 -49.36
C VAL A 7 -28.78 22.05 -48.04
N LEU A 8 -29.03 20.76 -48.01
CA LEU A 8 -29.24 19.98 -46.78
C LEU A 8 -27.87 19.72 -46.13
N LEU A 9 -27.56 20.42 -45.04
CA LEU A 9 -26.44 20.12 -44.17
C LEU A 9 -26.79 18.90 -43.32
N VAL A 10 -26.23 17.74 -43.68
CA VAL A 10 -26.28 16.52 -42.85
C VAL A 10 -25.25 16.66 -41.75
N PHE A 11 -25.68 16.95 -40.53
CA PHE A 11 -24.86 16.88 -39.33
C PHE A 11 -24.63 15.39 -38.99
N SER A 12 -23.49 14.86 -39.37
CA SER A 12 -23.02 13.56 -38.87
C SER A 12 -22.61 13.73 -37.42
N ALA A 13 -23.45 13.31 -36.47
CA ALA A 13 -23.08 13.15 -35.09
C ALA A 13 -22.05 12.01 -35.00
N LEU A 14 -20.79 12.35 -34.76
CA LEU A 14 -19.75 11.37 -34.38
C LEU A 14 -20.20 10.69 -33.10
N PRO A 15 -20.22 9.34 -33.02
CA PRO A 15 -20.47 8.67 -31.75
C PRO A 15 -19.37 9.07 -30.77
N ALA A 16 -19.76 9.64 -29.63
CA ALA A 16 -18.85 9.85 -28.52
C ALA A 16 -18.24 8.49 -28.17
N ALA A 17 -16.91 8.37 -28.28
CA ALA A 17 -16.18 7.19 -27.85
C ALA A 17 -16.58 6.94 -26.39
N ALA A 18 -17.31 5.85 -26.13
CA ALA A 18 -17.64 5.41 -24.78
C ALA A 18 -16.29 5.11 -24.10
N GLY A 19 -15.80 6.06 -23.29
CA GLY A 19 -14.53 5.92 -22.57
C GLY A 19 -14.59 4.65 -21.74
N ALA A 20 -13.57 3.80 -21.84
CA ALA A 20 -13.48 2.56 -21.06
C ALA A 20 -13.70 2.88 -19.57
N GLN A 21 -14.68 2.20 -18.95
CA GLN A 21 -14.99 2.41 -17.53
C GLN A 21 -13.77 2.15 -16.68
N THR A 22 -13.49 3.04 -15.73
CA THR A 22 -12.41 2.86 -14.76
C THR A 22 -12.70 1.70 -13.81
N LEU A 23 -11.67 1.14 -13.18
CA LEU A 23 -11.82 0.05 -12.21
C LEU A 23 -12.83 0.39 -11.08
N PRO A 24 -12.79 1.59 -10.45
CA PRO A 24 -13.80 1.99 -9.48
C PRO A 24 -15.23 1.97 -10.01
N GLN A 25 -15.44 2.46 -11.25
CA GLN A 25 -16.77 2.47 -11.88
C GLN A 25 -17.29 1.07 -12.15
N ARG A 26 -16.43 0.16 -12.63
CA ARG A 26 -16.78 -1.25 -12.86
C ARG A 26 -17.20 -1.94 -11.57
N ILE A 27 -16.47 -1.73 -10.46
CA ILE A 27 -16.78 -2.32 -9.16
C ILE A 27 -18.09 -1.73 -8.60
N ALA A 28 -18.28 -0.41 -8.65
CA ALA A 28 -19.48 0.25 -8.15
C ALA A 28 -20.75 -0.13 -8.93
N ALA A 29 -20.63 -0.46 -10.21
CA ALA A 29 -21.75 -0.87 -11.06
C ALA A 29 -22.38 -2.21 -10.62
N LEU A 30 -21.65 -3.04 -9.88
CA LEU A 30 -22.11 -4.39 -9.48
C LEU A 30 -23.13 -4.41 -8.33
N GLY A 31 -23.32 -3.28 -7.64
CA GLY A 31 -24.27 -3.18 -6.52
C GLY A 31 -23.86 -4.00 -5.31
N SER A 32 -24.06 -5.31 -5.33
CA SER A 32 -23.67 -6.26 -4.28
C SER A 32 -23.19 -7.59 -4.89
N GLY A 33 -22.29 -8.29 -4.19
CA GLY A 33 -21.76 -9.59 -4.60
C GLY A 33 -20.24 -9.70 -4.49
N THR A 34 -19.71 -10.83 -4.93
CA THR A 34 -18.25 -11.07 -4.96
C THR A 34 -17.68 -10.61 -6.30
N VAL A 35 -16.55 -9.91 -6.25
CA VAL A 35 -15.80 -9.45 -7.40
C VAL A 35 -14.42 -10.07 -7.38
N HIS A 36 -13.99 -10.63 -8.49
CA HIS A 36 -12.62 -11.11 -8.71
C HIS A 36 -11.89 -10.18 -9.67
N LEU A 37 -10.63 -9.94 -9.38
CA LEU A 37 -9.70 -9.28 -10.31
C LEU A 37 -8.28 -9.83 -10.11
N THR A 38 -7.46 -9.70 -11.15
CA THR A 38 -6.07 -10.11 -11.13
C THR A 38 -5.18 -9.02 -11.69
N PHE A 39 -3.91 -9.00 -11.29
CA PHE A 39 -2.87 -8.14 -11.87
C PHE A 39 -1.49 -8.74 -11.63
N ALA A 40 -0.47 -8.27 -12.36
CA ALA A 40 0.89 -8.76 -12.21
C ALA A 40 1.46 -8.37 -10.84
N ALA A 41 2.07 -9.34 -10.15
CA ALA A 41 2.83 -9.09 -8.94
C ALA A 41 4.19 -8.46 -9.27
N ARG A 42 4.69 -7.58 -8.40
CA ARG A 42 6.06 -7.07 -8.54
C ARG A 42 7.08 -8.19 -8.41
N PRO A 43 8.30 -8.03 -8.98
CA PRO A 43 9.38 -9.01 -8.82
C PRO A 43 9.63 -9.36 -7.34
N GLY A 44 9.97 -10.61 -7.08
CA GLY A 44 10.22 -11.13 -5.73
C GLY A 44 8.95 -11.46 -4.92
N VAL A 45 7.75 -11.21 -5.45
CA VAL A 45 6.50 -11.59 -4.78
C VAL A 45 6.00 -12.92 -5.30
N CYS A 46 5.90 -13.91 -4.42
CA CYS A 46 5.34 -15.23 -4.69
C CYS A 46 4.43 -15.72 -3.57
N GLY A 47 3.65 -16.76 -3.83
CA GLY A 47 2.73 -17.32 -2.87
C GLY A 47 2.21 -18.70 -3.28
N ASP A 48 1.59 -19.38 -2.33
CA ASP A 48 0.97 -20.70 -2.53
C ASP A 48 -0.45 -20.64 -3.13
N GLY A 49 -0.94 -19.46 -3.36
CA GLY A 49 -2.30 -19.22 -3.85
C GLY A 49 -3.39 -19.33 -2.80
N LEU A 50 -3.05 -19.53 -1.52
CA LEU A 50 -3.99 -19.72 -0.42
C LEU A 50 -3.71 -18.75 0.74
N HIS A 51 -2.66 -19.01 1.52
CA HIS A 51 -2.42 -18.32 2.79
C HIS A 51 -1.05 -17.63 2.86
N SER A 52 -0.08 -18.09 2.08
CA SER A 52 1.29 -17.58 2.14
C SER A 52 1.55 -16.59 1.01
N ILE A 53 1.99 -15.38 1.39
CA ILE A 53 2.56 -14.39 0.47
C ILE A 53 3.97 -14.12 0.98
N ARG A 54 4.96 -14.33 0.12
CA ARG A 54 6.37 -14.08 0.43
C ARG A 54 6.89 -12.97 -0.45
N VAL A 55 7.78 -12.17 0.11
CA VAL A 55 8.52 -11.15 -0.62
C VAL A 55 10.00 -11.49 -0.45
N VAL A 56 10.63 -11.91 -1.53
CA VAL A 56 12.06 -12.22 -1.59
C VAL A 56 12.79 -10.95 -2.03
N GLU A 57 13.61 -10.38 -1.16
CA GLU A 57 14.48 -9.25 -1.47
C GLU A 57 15.86 -9.78 -1.86
N GLY A 58 16.35 -9.40 -3.03
CA GLY A 58 17.42 -10.02 -3.79
C GLY A 58 18.86 -9.94 -3.25
N ASN A 59 19.09 -10.17 -1.94
CA ASN A 59 20.43 -10.20 -1.35
C ASN A 59 20.75 -11.48 -0.56
N GLU A 60 19.97 -12.54 -0.74
CA GLU A 60 20.23 -13.82 -0.08
C GLU A 60 21.22 -14.67 -0.89
N GLU A 61 22.13 -15.38 -0.22
CA GLU A 61 23.16 -16.23 -0.84
C GLU A 61 22.56 -17.39 -1.62
N TRP A 62 21.27 -17.70 -1.43
CA TRP A 62 20.53 -18.70 -2.16
C TRP A 62 19.22 -18.11 -2.68
N GLN A 63 18.92 -18.42 -3.93
CA GLN A 63 17.73 -17.96 -4.61
C GLN A 63 16.64 -19.01 -4.46
N GLU A 64 15.57 -18.68 -3.76
CA GLU A 64 14.36 -19.49 -3.81
C GLU A 64 13.64 -19.23 -5.15
N ASP A 65 13.17 -20.29 -5.81
CA ASP A 65 12.39 -20.16 -7.05
C ASP A 65 11.09 -19.38 -6.78
N CYS A 66 11.13 -18.10 -7.06
CA CYS A 66 10.00 -17.19 -6.95
C CYS A 66 9.68 -16.66 -8.35
N GLU A 67 9.03 -17.49 -9.17
CA GLU A 67 8.61 -17.07 -10.49
C GLU A 67 7.58 -15.94 -10.44
N PRO A 68 7.59 -15.01 -11.41
CA PRO A 68 6.60 -13.95 -11.50
C PRO A 68 5.17 -14.51 -11.48
N GLN A 69 4.38 -14.08 -10.53
CA GLN A 69 3.03 -14.57 -10.32
C GLN A 69 2.00 -13.45 -10.46
N GLN A 70 0.72 -13.81 -10.41
CA GLN A 70 -0.37 -12.85 -10.37
C GLN A 70 -0.89 -12.69 -8.96
N VAL A 71 -1.12 -11.43 -8.57
CA VAL A 71 -1.97 -11.10 -7.44
C VAL A 71 -3.41 -11.28 -7.85
N ARG A 72 -4.17 -12.00 -7.02
CA ARG A 72 -5.60 -12.20 -7.16
C ARG A 72 -6.31 -11.57 -5.98
N VAL A 73 -7.30 -10.77 -6.24
CA VAL A 73 -8.07 -10.11 -5.19
C VAL A 73 -9.54 -10.46 -5.32
N ALA A 74 -10.11 -10.92 -4.21
CA ALA A 74 -11.55 -11.08 -4.04
C ALA A 74 -12.07 -9.93 -3.18
N LEU A 75 -13.08 -9.22 -3.68
CA LEU A 75 -13.78 -8.16 -2.98
C LEU A 75 -15.20 -8.64 -2.65
N GLN A 76 -15.65 -8.40 -1.43
CA GLN A 76 -17.07 -8.40 -1.14
C GLN A 76 -17.60 -6.99 -1.29
N VAL A 77 -18.65 -6.84 -2.06
CA VAL A 77 -19.34 -5.57 -2.29
C VAL A 77 -20.74 -5.69 -1.72
N HIS A 78 -21.17 -4.72 -0.92
CA HIS A 78 -22.50 -4.60 -0.40
C HIS A 78 -22.96 -3.14 -0.57
N ASP A 79 -24.10 -2.92 -1.20
CA ASP A 79 -24.64 -1.60 -1.49
C ASP A 79 -23.60 -0.64 -2.11
N ARG A 80 -22.89 -1.13 -3.14
CA ARG A 80 -21.83 -0.41 -3.88
C ARG A 80 -20.60 -0.06 -3.05
N ARG A 81 -20.47 -0.63 -1.84
CA ARG A 81 -19.31 -0.43 -0.97
C ARG A 81 -18.56 -1.73 -0.79
N VAL A 82 -17.25 -1.66 -0.84
CA VAL A 82 -16.40 -2.79 -0.49
C VAL A 82 -16.39 -2.98 1.01
N THR A 83 -16.73 -4.17 1.46
CA THR A 83 -16.77 -4.56 2.88
C THR A 83 -15.68 -5.55 3.25
N GLU A 84 -15.06 -6.22 2.26
CA GLU A 84 -13.97 -7.14 2.51
C GLU A 84 -12.99 -7.14 1.34
N VAL A 85 -11.68 -7.24 1.66
CA VAL A 85 -10.58 -7.40 0.71
C VAL A 85 -9.78 -8.64 1.10
N ARG A 86 -9.71 -9.62 0.21
CA ARG A 86 -8.86 -10.81 0.35
C ARG A 86 -7.87 -10.86 -0.82
N SER A 87 -6.58 -10.97 -0.49
CA SER A 87 -5.49 -11.00 -1.46
C SER A 87 -4.80 -12.35 -1.46
N TYR A 88 -4.44 -12.83 -2.64
CA TYR A 88 -3.73 -14.08 -2.87
C TYR A 88 -2.65 -13.84 -3.92
N VAL A 89 -1.57 -14.60 -3.84
CA VAL A 89 -0.52 -14.61 -4.88
C VAL A 89 -0.38 -16.02 -5.42
N GLY A 90 -0.37 -16.16 -6.75
CA GLY A 90 -0.37 -17.45 -7.41
C GLY A 90 -1.70 -18.21 -7.33
N GLY A 91 -1.71 -19.50 -7.75
CA GLY A 91 -2.89 -20.37 -7.75
C GLY A 91 -3.94 -20.01 -8.80
N ARG A 92 -5.16 -20.48 -8.62
CA ARG A 92 -6.30 -20.26 -9.53
C ARG A 92 -7.60 -20.05 -8.76
N TRP A 93 -8.54 -19.32 -9.34
CA TRP A 93 -9.91 -19.25 -8.80
C TRP A 93 -10.56 -20.64 -8.86
N ARG A 94 -11.30 -21.00 -7.82
CA ARG A 94 -12.08 -22.26 -7.82
C ARG A 94 -13.22 -22.16 -8.82
N PRO A 95 -13.42 -23.18 -9.68
CA PRO A 95 -14.59 -23.25 -10.54
C PRO A 95 -15.88 -23.25 -9.71
N GLY A 96 -16.95 -22.65 -10.24
CA GLY A 96 -18.28 -22.67 -9.60
C GLY A 96 -18.50 -21.67 -8.46
N VAL A 97 -17.51 -20.84 -8.12
CA VAL A 97 -17.73 -19.71 -7.21
C VAL A 97 -18.50 -18.62 -7.95
N SER A 98 -19.65 -18.22 -7.40
CA SER A 98 -20.44 -17.11 -7.93
C SER A 98 -19.70 -15.80 -7.65
N ALA A 99 -19.00 -15.28 -8.66
CA ALA A 99 -18.30 -14.01 -8.59
C ALA A 99 -18.29 -13.35 -9.97
N THR A 100 -18.33 -12.02 -9.99
CA THR A 100 -18.09 -11.27 -11.22
C THR A 100 -16.59 -11.12 -11.42
N ASP A 101 -16.06 -11.75 -12.46
CA ASP A 101 -14.64 -11.65 -12.80
C ASP A 101 -14.40 -10.42 -13.68
N LEU A 102 -13.61 -9.46 -13.18
CA LEU A 102 -13.16 -8.31 -13.94
C LEU A 102 -11.93 -8.59 -14.82
N GLY A 103 -11.39 -9.83 -14.73
CA GLY A 103 -10.21 -10.26 -15.45
C GLY A 103 -8.92 -9.60 -14.96
N THR A 104 -7.92 -9.56 -15.86
CA THR A 104 -6.64 -8.92 -15.57
C THR A 104 -6.73 -7.41 -15.78
N VAL A 105 -6.34 -6.65 -14.76
CA VAL A 105 -6.28 -5.19 -14.77
C VAL A 105 -4.83 -4.73 -14.76
N ARG A 106 -4.55 -3.47 -15.15
CA ARG A 106 -3.20 -2.93 -15.04
C ARG A 106 -2.81 -2.80 -13.57
N PRO A 107 -1.59 -3.20 -13.17
CA PRO A 107 -1.15 -3.13 -11.78
C PRO A 107 -1.26 -1.72 -11.18
N GLN A 108 -0.95 -0.69 -11.97
CA GLN A 108 -1.03 0.70 -11.54
C GLN A 108 -2.47 1.14 -11.24
N ASP A 109 -3.45 0.66 -12.04
CA ASP A 109 -4.88 0.96 -11.80
C ASP A 109 -5.37 0.25 -10.54
N ALA A 110 -4.93 -0.99 -10.32
CA ALA A 110 -5.21 -1.75 -9.10
C ALA A 110 -4.61 -1.04 -7.88
N ALA A 111 -3.32 -0.67 -7.92
CA ALA A 111 -2.65 0.05 -6.84
C ALA A 111 -3.36 1.36 -6.50
N ALA A 112 -3.68 2.19 -7.50
CA ALA A 112 -4.40 3.44 -7.31
C ALA A 112 -5.80 3.22 -6.69
N TYR A 113 -6.51 2.20 -7.14
CA TYR A 113 -7.83 1.85 -6.59
C TYR A 113 -7.74 1.47 -5.12
N PHE A 114 -6.83 0.57 -4.74
CA PHE A 114 -6.70 0.09 -3.37
C PHE A 114 -6.19 1.17 -2.41
N ILE A 115 -5.29 2.05 -2.85
CA ILE A 115 -4.90 3.24 -2.10
C ILE A 115 -6.12 4.14 -1.85
N SER A 116 -6.91 4.42 -2.88
CA SER A 116 -8.11 5.26 -2.74
C SER A 116 -9.19 4.59 -1.87
N LEU A 117 -9.28 3.27 -1.89
CA LEU A 117 -10.16 2.50 -1.01
C LEU A 117 -9.74 2.67 0.46
N ALA A 118 -8.46 2.50 0.75
CA ALA A 118 -7.90 2.72 2.08
C ALA A 118 -8.07 4.16 2.57
N GLU A 119 -7.90 5.16 1.69
CA GLU A 119 -8.06 6.58 2.00
C GLU A 119 -9.49 6.93 2.41
N ARG A 120 -10.48 6.37 1.72
CA ARG A 120 -11.90 6.56 2.08
C ARG A 120 -12.24 5.97 3.44
N GLY A 121 -11.50 4.96 3.89
CA GLY A 121 -11.80 4.23 5.10
C GLY A 121 -13.11 3.44 5.02
N GLY A 122 -13.68 3.16 6.17
CA GLY A 122 -14.89 2.35 6.32
C GLY A 122 -14.62 1.07 7.10
N ASP A 123 -15.66 0.30 7.37
CA ASP A 123 -15.57 -1.01 8.02
C ASP A 123 -15.27 -2.06 6.94
N ILE A 124 -13.97 -2.18 6.62
CA ILE A 124 -13.45 -3.10 5.61
C ILE A 124 -12.65 -4.19 6.32
N SER A 125 -13.12 -5.42 6.21
CA SER A 125 -12.36 -6.60 6.66
C SER A 125 -11.17 -6.86 5.73
N GLY A 126 -10.02 -7.21 6.31
CA GLY A 126 -8.76 -7.38 5.57
C GLY A 126 -7.96 -6.08 5.44
N ASP A 127 -6.84 -6.17 4.71
CA ASP A 127 -5.97 -5.02 4.47
C ASP A 127 -6.12 -4.49 3.03
N PRO A 128 -6.75 -3.33 2.84
CA PRO A 128 -6.90 -2.75 1.50
C PRO A 128 -5.57 -2.22 0.92
N LEU A 129 -4.53 -2.01 1.73
CA LEU A 129 -3.22 -1.56 1.23
C LEU A 129 -2.36 -2.71 0.71
N LEU A 130 -2.53 -3.93 1.24
CA LEU A 130 -1.74 -5.10 0.83
C LEU A 130 -1.72 -5.28 -0.70
N PRO A 131 -2.84 -5.36 -1.43
CA PRO A 131 -2.79 -5.56 -2.88
C PRO A 131 -2.05 -4.43 -3.63
N ALA A 132 -2.09 -3.18 -3.12
CA ALA A 132 -1.33 -2.09 -3.72
C ALA A 132 0.19 -2.28 -3.56
N THR A 133 0.64 -2.86 -2.44
CA THR A 133 2.07 -3.11 -2.17
C THR A 133 2.63 -4.24 -3.02
N LEU A 134 1.78 -5.13 -3.52
CA LEU A 134 2.14 -6.29 -4.33
C LEU A 134 2.15 -5.98 -5.84
N ALA A 135 1.58 -4.84 -6.26
CA ALA A 135 1.39 -4.49 -7.67
C ALA A 135 2.71 -4.16 -8.38
N ASP A 136 2.91 -4.78 -9.55
CA ASP A 136 4.09 -4.53 -10.38
C ASP A 136 4.17 -3.08 -10.85
N SER A 137 5.41 -2.59 -11.06
CA SER A 137 5.70 -1.27 -11.63
C SER A 137 4.95 -0.11 -10.97
N SER A 138 4.63 -0.24 -9.68
CA SER A 138 3.89 0.75 -8.91
C SER A 138 4.75 1.34 -7.79
N THR A 139 5.03 2.63 -7.84
CA THR A 139 5.71 3.35 -6.76
C THR A 139 4.68 3.88 -5.77
N ILE A 140 4.41 3.13 -4.71
CA ILE A 140 3.32 3.44 -3.76
C ILE A 140 3.76 4.22 -2.53
N TRP A 141 5.06 4.26 -2.19
CA TRP A 141 5.54 4.88 -0.95
C TRP A 141 5.15 6.37 -0.79
N PRO A 142 5.03 7.22 -1.85
CA PRO A 142 4.54 8.59 -1.67
C PRO A 142 3.07 8.64 -1.24
N ALA A 143 2.26 7.71 -1.73
CA ALA A 143 0.86 7.60 -1.31
C ALA A 143 0.74 7.08 0.13
N LEU A 144 1.56 6.10 0.53
CA LEU A 144 1.62 5.63 1.91
C LEU A 144 2.02 6.75 2.88
N LEU A 145 3.03 7.56 2.52
CA LEU A 145 3.43 8.74 3.30
C LEU A 145 2.29 9.75 3.44
N ARG A 146 1.57 10.04 2.35
CA ARG A 146 0.40 10.93 2.38
C ARG A 146 -0.70 10.37 3.30
N LEU A 147 -1.05 9.10 3.16
CA LEU A 147 -2.05 8.46 4.02
C LEU A 147 -1.67 8.55 5.49
N ALA A 148 -0.42 8.23 5.84
CA ALA A 148 0.07 8.28 7.21
C ALA A 148 -0.06 9.67 7.86
N ARG A 149 0.07 10.74 7.06
CA ARG A 149 0.02 12.13 7.52
C ARG A 149 -1.34 12.80 7.45
N THR A 150 -2.33 12.19 6.80
CA THR A 150 -3.64 12.80 6.61
C THR A 150 -4.55 12.53 7.81
N PRO A 151 -4.88 13.52 8.66
CA PRO A 151 -5.68 13.31 9.87
C PRO A 151 -7.10 12.78 9.60
N ALA A 152 -7.66 13.11 8.43
CA ALA A 152 -8.99 12.64 8.00
C ALA A 152 -9.02 11.13 7.70
N VAL A 153 -7.86 10.50 7.45
CA VAL A 153 -7.75 9.05 7.26
C VAL A 153 -7.82 8.35 8.63
N PRO A 154 -8.58 7.25 8.76
CA PRO A 154 -8.70 6.52 10.02
C PRO A 154 -7.34 6.14 10.62
N LEU A 155 -7.19 6.21 11.93
CA LEU A 155 -5.93 5.94 12.64
C LEU A 155 -5.36 4.56 12.29
N ALA A 156 -6.22 3.54 12.22
CA ALA A 156 -5.81 2.19 11.83
C ALA A 156 -5.16 2.17 10.43
N THR A 157 -5.79 2.81 9.46
CA THR A 157 -5.25 2.92 8.08
C THR A 157 -3.93 3.69 8.05
N ARG A 158 -3.79 4.78 8.82
CA ARG A 158 -2.54 5.54 8.92
C ARG A 158 -1.40 4.69 9.49
N ARG A 159 -1.67 3.89 10.52
CA ARG A 159 -0.69 2.96 11.11
C ARG A 159 -0.30 1.86 10.11
N THR A 160 -1.27 1.28 9.39
CA THR A 160 -1.01 0.29 8.33
C THR A 160 -0.18 0.91 7.19
N ALA A 161 -0.44 2.15 6.80
CA ALA A 161 0.38 2.85 5.80
C ALA A 161 1.84 3.03 6.27
N VAL A 162 2.07 3.34 7.55
CA VAL A 162 3.42 3.40 8.13
C VAL A 162 4.09 2.02 8.16
N PHE A 163 3.35 0.97 8.49
CA PHE A 163 3.86 -0.40 8.43
C PHE A 163 4.36 -0.75 7.03
N TRP A 164 3.53 -0.54 6.01
CA TRP A 164 3.93 -0.81 4.61
C TRP A 164 5.04 0.11 4.12
N LEU A 165 5.11 1.34 4.61
CA LEU A 165 6.23 2.24 4.34
C LEU A 165 7.54 1.68 4.93
N GLY A 166 7.47 1.02 6.09
CA GLY A 166 8.60 0.30 6.69
C GLY A 166 9.11 -0.86 5.84
N GLN A 167 8.20 -1.55 5.15
CA GLN A 167 8.54 -2.66 4.26
C GLN A 167 9.00 -2.19 2.86
N ALA A 168 8.87 -0.89 2.55
CA ALA A 168 9.31 -0.37 1.27
C ALA A 168 10.83 -0.23 1.23
N ALA A 169 11.45 -0.74 0.17
CA ALA A 169 12.89 -0.64 -0.02
C ALA A 169 13.39 0.81 -0.24
N GLY A 170 14.63 1.05 0.14
CA GLY A 170 15.38 2.25 -0.21
C GLY A 170 15.32 3.40 0.78
N ALA A 171 16.33 4.27 0.67
CA ALA A 171 16.56 5.38 1.59
C ALA A 171 15.44 6.43 1.63
N ALA A 172 14.61 6.54 0.58
CA ALA A 172 13.49 7.47 0.55
C ALA A 172 12.38 7.06 1.54
N ALA A 173 12.10 5.76 1.65
CA ALA A 173 11.17 5.22 2.64
C ALA A 173 11.70 5.43 4.07
N ALA A 174 12.98 5.17 4.31
CA ALA A 174 13.62 5.42 5.61
C ALA A 174 13.54 6.90 6.03
N ARG A 175 13.83 7.84 5.12
CA ARG A 175 13.68 9.28 5.40
C ARG A 175 12.23 9.67 5.69
N SER A 176 11.27 9.04 5.02
CA SER A 176 9.85 9.28 5.26
C SER A 176 9.43 8.83 6.66
N LEU A 177 9.88 7.66 7.11
CA LEU A 177 9.64 7.17 8.47
C LEU A 177 10.27 8.08 9.53
N ASP A 178 11.52 8.50 9.33
CA ASP A 178 12.21 9.45 10.20
C ASP A 178 11.43 10.77 10.31
N SER A 179 10.95 11.29 9.19
CA SER A 179 10.13 12.49 9.13
C SER A 179 8.77 12.33 9.84
N ILE A 180 8.16 11.15 9.81
CA ILE A 180 6.93 10.87 10.58
C ILE A 180 7.25 10.80 12.08
N ALA A 181 8.30 10.10 12.47
CA ALA A 181 8.69 9.96 13.87
C ALA A 181 9.04 11.31 14.52
N GLY A 182 9.64 12.24 13.75
CA GLY A 182 10.01 13.59 14.17
C GLY A 182 8.89 14.63 14.17
N ASP A 183 7.75 14.35 13.53
CA ASP A 183 6.65 15.30 13.39
C ASP A 183 5.88 15.49 14.70
N SER A 184 6.21 16.53 15.46
CA SER A 184 5.59 16.82 16.76
C SER A 184 4.09 17.13 16.69
N ALA A 185 3.58 17.55 15.53
CA ALA A 185 2.15 17.81 15.30
C ALA A 185 1.39 16.54 14.90
N GLY A 186 2.12 15.47 14.51
CA GLY A 186 1.55 14.20 14.11
C GLY A 186 0.97 13.40 15.28
N ASP A 187 0.04 12.50 14.97
CA ASP A 187 -0.56 11.58 15.93
C ASP A 187 0.52 10.70 16.59
N ARG A 188 0.48 10.58 17.93
CA ARG A 188 1.48 9.84 18.70
C ARG A 188 1.57 8.36 18.30
N GLU A 189 0.43 7.71 18.03
CA GLU A 189 0.42 6.29 17.69
C GLU A 189 1.00 6.05 16.27
N VAL A 190 0.79 6.99 15.35
CA VAL A 190 1.42 6.95 14.02
C VAL A 190 2.93 7.14 14.14
N ARG A 191 3.38 8.06 15.02
CA ARG A 191 4.81 8.31 15.30
C ARG A 191 5.46 7.11 15.97
N LYS A 192 4.81 6.46 16.95
CA LYS A 192 5.29 5.20 17.56
C LYS A 192 5.43 4.10 16.51
N GLN A 193 4.45 3.97 15.62
CA GLN A 193 4.52 3.01 14.52
C GLN A 193 5.71 3.30 13.59
N ALA A 194 6.05 4.57 13.34
CA ALA A 194 7.23 4.93 12.55
C ALA A 194 8.54 4.56 13.25
N VAL A 195 8.63 4.77 14.58
CA VAL A 195 9.79 4.33 15.38
C VAL A 195 9.95 2.81 15.32
N PHE A 196 8.85 2.06 15.43
CA PHE A 196 8.85 0.61 15.26
C PHE A 196 9.29 0.22 13.83
N ALA A 197 8.70 0.83 12.81
CA ALA A 197 9.06 0.54 11.42
C ALA A 197 10.54 0.82 11.11
N LEU A 198 11.13 1.86 11.71
CA LEU A 198 12.57 2.14 11.63
C LEU A 198 13.43 1.03 12.24
N SER A 199 12.99 0.41 13.36
CA SER A 199 13.73 -0.69 14.01
C SER A 199 13.73 -1.98 13.19
N GLN A 200 12.75 -2.16 12.31
CA GLN A 200 12.61 -3.35 11.48
C GLN A 200 13.34 -3.24 10.12
N ARG A 201 14.02 -2.13 9.86
CA ARG A 201 14.72 -1.97 8.58
C ARG A 201 16.00 -2.81 8.54
N SER A 202 16.20 -3.50 7.41
CA SER A 202 17.38 -4.33 7.16
C SER A 202 18.69 -3.51 7.24
N GLY A 203 19.79 -4.17 7.57
CA GLY A 203 21.11 -3.56 7.58
C GLY A 203 21.27 -2.38 8.55
N ASN A 204 20.47 -2.31 9.58
CA ASN A 204 20.49 -1.21 10.57
C ASN A 204 20.26 0.19 9.96
N GLU A 205 19.61 0.29 8.80
CA GLU A 205 19.31 1.55 8.12
C GLU A 205 18.49 2.54 8.99
N GLY A 206 17.68 2.03 9.91
CA GLY A 206 16.86 2.84 10.80
C GLY A 206 17.60 3.39 12.02
N VAL A 207 18.76 2.82 12.41
CA VAL A 207 19.49 3.18 13.62
C VAL A 207 19.84 4.66 13.70
N PRO A 208 20.31 5.35 12.63
CA PRO A 208 20.57 6.79 12.71
C PRO A 208 19.33 7.62 13.07
N ALA A 209 18.16 7.25 12.58
CA ALA A 209 16.90 7.91 12.91
C ALA A 209 16.47 7.61 14.37
N LEU A 210 16.58 6.36 14.80
CA LEU A 210 16.29 5.96 16.19
C LEU A 210 17.18 6.69 17.19
N LEU A 211 18.46 6.88 16.90
CA LEU A 211 19.38 7.66 17.73
C LEU A 211 18.95 9.13 17.84
N ARG A 212 18.50 9.75 16.74
CA ARG A 212 17.96 11.11 16.80
C ARG A 212 16.71 11.20 17.66
N VAL A 213 15.77 10.27 17.47
CA VAL A 213 14.54 10.20 18.28
C VAL A 213 14.89 10.04 19.76
N ALA A 214 15.78 9.12 20.10
CA ALA A 214 16.19 8.85 21.49
C ALA A 214 16.83 10.05 22.18
N ARG A 215 17.68 10.80 21.45
CA ARG A 215 18.40 11.97 22.02
C ARG A 215 17.53 13.22 22.12
N SER A 216 16.71 13.52 21.14
CA SER A 216 16.14 14.86 20.98
C SER A 216 14.64 14.94 20.73
N ASN A 217 13.91 13.82 20.67
CA ASN A 217 12.48 13.90 20.47
C ASN A 217 11.80 14.59 21.69
N PRO A 218 10.91 15.58 21.49
CA PRO A 218 10.24 16.26 22.60
C PRO A 218 9.33 15.32 23.40
N ASP A 219 8.76 14.29 22.78
CA ASP A 219 7.90 13.31 23.46
C ASP A 219 8.73 12.26 24.20
N PRO A 220 8.68 12.19 25.55
CA PRO A 220 9.45 11.23 26.34
C PRO A 220 9.08 9.78 26.05
N GLU A 221 7.83 9.49 25.68
CA GLU A 221 7.41 8.12 25.34
C GLU A 221 8.04 7.66 24.02
N LEU A 222 8.21 8.56 23.06
CA LEU A 222 8.92 8.23 21.82
C LEU A 222 10.42 8.05 22.06
N ARG A 223 11.04 8.87 22.93
CA ARG A 223 12.44 8.64 23.32
C ARG A 223 12.62 7.26 23.96
N LYS A 224 11.74 6.91 24.91
CA LYS A 224 11.75 5.59 25.58
C LYS A 224 11.56 4.45 24.58
N THR A 225 10.62 4.59 23.65
CA THR A 225 10.37 3.59 22.59
C THR A 225 11.60 3.41 21.70
N ALA A 226 12.25 4.51 21.30
CA ALA A 226 13.47 4.46 20.51
C ALA A 226 14.64 3.80 21.27
N LEU A 227 14.83 4.13 22.54
CA LEU A 227 15.83 3.48 23.41
C LEU A 227 15.57 1.97 23.55
N PHE A 228 14.31 1.56 23.71
CA PHE A 228 13.94 0.15 23.77
C PHE A 228 14.39 -0.58 22.48
N TRP A 229 14.07 -0.05 21.31
CA TRP A 229 14.46 -0.68 20.05
C TRP A 229 15.96 -0.63 19.76
N LEU A 230 16.64 0.44 20.18
CA LEU A 230 18.10 0.51 20.12
C LEU A 230 18.76 -0.55 21.00
N GLY A 231 18.17 -0.85 22.17
CA GLY A 231 18.63 -1.90 23.07
C GLY A 231 18.45 -3.33 22.51
N GLN A 232 17.56 -3.51 21.54
CA GLN A 232 17.40 -4.76 20.80
C GLN A 232 18.31 -4.84 19.55
N SER A 233 18.98 -3.75 19.22
CA SER A 233 19.88 -3.66 18.07
C SER A 233 21.30 -4.09 18.49
N GLU A 234 21.97 -4.86 17.65
CA GLU A 234 23.39 -5.19 17.81
C GLU A 234 24.32 -4.11 17.22
N ASP A 235 23.79 -2.93 16.86
CA ASP A 235 24.55 -1.87 16.22
C ASP A 235 25.48 -1.17 17.24
N PRO A 236 26.78 -1.04 16.96
CA PRO A 236 27.73 -0.40 17.88
C PRO A 236 27.37 1.04 18.25
N ARG A 237 26.66 1.75 17.35
CA ARG A 237 26.20 3.13 17.60
C ARG A 237 25.15 3.21 18.70
N ALA A 238 24.32 2.15 18.84
CA ALA A 238 23.36 2.05 19.94
C ALA A 238 24.08 1.83 21.27
N LEU A 239 25.09 0.95 21.30
CA LEU A 239 25.91 0.74 22.50
C LEU A 239 26.61 2.04 22.95
N ALA A 240 27.19 2.79 22.03
CA ALA A 240 27.82 4.07 22.34
C ALA A 240 26.85 5.09 22.97
N LEU A 241 25.58 5.12 22.53
CA LEU A 241 24.56 5.95 23.17
C LEU A 241 24.29 5.52 24.62
N PHE A 242 24.19 4.23 24.89
CA PHE A 242 23.96 3.75 26.26
C PHE A 242 25.13 4.04 27.21
N GLU A 243 26.38 3.92 26.71
CA GLU A 243 27.55 4.32 27.45
C GLU A 243 27.57 5.83 27.75
N GLU A 244 27.10 6.66 26.83
CA GLU A 244 26.96 8.12 27.01
C GLU A 244 25.93 8.46 28.12
N ILE A 245 24.80 7.75 28.15
CA ILE A 245 23.71 8.00 29.10
C ILE A 245 24.08 7.55 30.54
N LEU A 246 24.92 6.52 30.67
CA LEU A 246 25.28 5.94 31.96
C LEU A 246 26.48 6.62 32.62
N ARG A 247 27.13 7.58 32.01
CA ARG A 247 28.22 8.41 32.56
C ARG A 247 27.68 9.62 33.26
#